data_f0a28a760e8266ca3495bd38c3620060
#
_entry.id   f0a28a760e8266ca3495bd38c3620060
#
_cell.length_a   1.000
_cell.length_b   1.000
_cell.length_c   1.000
_cell.angle_alpha   90.00
_cell.angle_beta   90.00
_cell.angle_gamma   90.00
#
_symmetry.space_group_name_H-M   'P 1'
#
loop_
_entity.id
_entity.type
_entity.pdbx_description
1 polymer ?
#
loop_
_entity_poly.entity_id
_entity_poly.type
_entity_poly.pdbx_seq_one_letter_code
_entity_poly.pdbx_strand_id
1 'polypeptide(L)'
;TSWKVESIIKEFKNSVTKGGRYEMIYLPKILFGSFLNNFNKVEDLKINLKFETELTLENNRKRAIAENGLNTNTSAREVNFTIQDKNKTLKGKIRLKGGRNAHWNEKKYSSYKIDLDANQYFMGMNKFSISKPRMRNYIHEWLYHEMGKELGLINLNYKFINVSINGSKKRLYALEEGFSKELIERSKRRNGPIFSLREELSTKGKHSIADVYNKKYWKTEENYKLVEEAANKLNKFFLQKEKAE
;
A
#
# COMPACT_ATOMS: atom_id res chain seq x y z
N THR A 1 18.25 4.54 -20.11
CA THR A 1 17.09 3.62 -20.34
C THR A 1 17.44 2.16 -20.10
N SER A 2 18.65 1.66 -20.48
CA SER A 2 19.02 0.24 -20.37
C SER A 2 19.14 -0.25 -18.91
N TRP A 3 19.77 0.52 -18.04
CA TRP A 3 19.95 0.12 -16.63
C TRP A 3 18.65 -0.05 -15.83
N LYS A 4 17.56 0.63 -16.25
CA LYS A 4 16.23 0.48 -15.65
C LYS A 4 15.63 -0.89 -15.94
N VAL A 5 15.76 -1.34 -17.18
CA VAL A 5 15.32 -2.68 -17.61
C VAL A 5 16.16 -3.76 -16.93
N GLU A 6 17.47 -3.56 -16.86
CA GLU A 6 18.38 -4.52 -16.19
C GLU A 6 18.12 -4.66 -14.70
N SER A 7 17.83 -3.54 -13.99
CA SER A 7 17.49 -3.62 -12.57
C SER A 7 16.19 -4.37 -12.34
N ILE A 8 15.19 -4.19 -13.21
CA ILE A 8 13.90 -4.87 -13.15
C ILE A 8 14.06 -6.35 -13.50
N ILE A 9 14.84 -6.68 -14.53
CA ILE A 9 15.15 -8.05 -14.90
C ILE A 9 15.91 -8.76 -13.77
N LYS A 10 16.84 -8.06 -13.11
CA LYS A 10 17.57 -8.58 -11.95
C LYS A 10 16.64 -8.84 -10.77
N GLU A 11 15.72 -7.90 -10.48
CA GLU A 11 14.71 -8.05 -9.44
C GLU A 11 13.72 -9.19 -9.77
N PHE A 12 13.32 -9.32 -11.04
CA PHE A 12 12.51 -10.42 -11.55
C PHE A 12 13.20 -11.77 -11.42
N LYS A 13 14.48 -11.89 -11.84
CA LYS A 13 15.28 -13.10 -11.66
C LYS A 13 15.39 -13.50 -10.20
N ASN A 14 15.59 -12.53 -9.29
CA ASN A 14 15.64 -12.78 -7.86
C ASN A 14 14.31 -13.27 -7.28
N SER A 15 13.18 -12.79 -7.82
CA SER A 15 11.84 -13.26 -7.45
C SER A 15 11.61 -14.71 -7.90
N VAL A 16 11.98 -15.02 -9.14
CA VAL A 16 11.81 -16.34 -9.75
C VAL A 16 12.70 -17.40 -9.09
N THR A 17 13.93 -17.04 -8.69
CA THR A 17 14.85 -17.98 -8.02
C THR A 17 14.47 -18.30 -6.57
N LYS A 18 13.64 -17.45 -5.94
CA LYS A 18 13.16 -17.64 -4.56
C LYS A 18 11.76 -18.27 -4.46
N GLY A 19 10.96 -18.17 -5.51
CA GLY A 19 9.64 -18.81 -5.61
C GLY A 19 9.71 -19.99 -6.58
N GLY A 20 9.28 -21.13 -6.18
CA GLY A 20 9.49 -22.41 -6.89
C GLY A 20 9.09 -22.42 -8.39
N ARG A 21 9.65 -23.36 -9.10
CA ARG A 21 9.59 -23.59 -10.57
C ARG A 21 8.20 -23.56 -11.24
N TYR A 22 7.11 -23.53 -10.50
CA TYR A 22 5.75 -23.73 -11.03
C TYR A 22 5.06 -22.45 -11.53
N GLU A 23 5.51 -21.26 -11.13
CA GLU A 23 4.86 -19.99 -11.51
C GLU A 23 5.26 -19.47 -12.91
N MET A 24 6.36 -19.96 -13.47
CA MET A 24 6.88 -19.48 -14.77
C MET A 24 6.16 -20.03 -16.00
N ILE A 25 5.43 -21.14 -15.89
CA ILE A 25 4.89 -21.85 -17.06
C ILE A 25 3.56 -21.28 -17.55
N TYR A 26 2.86 -20.50 -16.70
CA TYR A 26 1.49 -20.03 -16.97
C TYR A 26 1.29 -18.54 -17.07
N LEU A 27 2.36 -17.73 -17.24
CA LEU A 27 2.20 -16.31 -17.56
C LEU A 27 1.77 -16.15 -19.02
N PRO A 28 0.49 -15.82 -19.31
CA PRO A 28 0.06 -15.58 -20.69
C PRO A 28 0.89 -14.48 -21.32
N LYS A 29 1.25 -14.59 -22.60
CA LYS A 29 1.97 -13.57 -23.40
C LYS A 29 1.35 -12.16 -23.24
N ILE A 30 0.05 -12.08 -22.99
CA ILE A 30 -0.71 -10.84 -22.77
C ILE A 30 -0.26 -10.12 -21.48
N LEU A 31 -0.05 -10.86 -20.39
CA LEU A 31 0.42 -10.26 -19.12
C LEU A 31 1.85 -9.76 -19.25
N PHE A 32 2.68 -10.45 -20.01
CA PHE A 32 4.06 -10.04 -20.24
C PHE A 32 4.15 -8.78 -21.13
N GLY A 33 3.31 -8.68 -22.16
CA GLY A 33 3.21 -7.48 -23.00
C GLY A 33 2.70 -6.26 -22.24
N SER A 34 1.65 -6.41 -21.44
CA SER A 34 1.13 -5.34 -20.57
C SER A 34 2.12 -4.93 -19.49
N PHE A 35 2.84 -5.91 -18.94
CA PHE A 35 3.92 -5.68 -17.99
C PHE A 35 5.05 -4.84 -18.61
N LEU A 36 5.58 -5.23 -19.76
CA LEU A 36 6.65 -4.48 -20.45
C LEU A 36 6.20 -3.09 -20.88
N ASN A 37 4.98 -2.90 -21.36
CA ASN A 37 4.43 -1.60 -21.73
C ASN A 37 4.27 -0.66 -20.52
N ASN A 38 3.91 -1.17 -19.37
CA ASN A 38 3.86 -0.38 -18.14
C ASN A 38 5.25 0.06 -17.63
N PHE A 39 6.30 -0.70 -17.89
CA PHE A 39 7.67 -0.34 -17.52
C PHE A 39 8.29 0.75 -18.41
N ASN A 40 7.82 0.92 -19.63
CA ASN A 40 8.32 1.97 -20.52
C ASN A 40 7.93 3.38 -20.08
N LYS A 41 6.99 3.54 -19.15
CA LYS A 41 6.52 4.82 -18.59
C LYS A 41 6.54 4.80 -17.07
N VAL A 42 7.72 4.60 -16.47
CA VAL A 42 7.85 4.71 -15.02
C VAL A 42 7.72 6.17 -14.62
N GLU A 43 6.63 6.51 -13.95
CA GLU A 43 6.36 7.86 -13.44
C GLU A 43 7.35 8.24 -12.34
N ASP A 44 7.66 9.52 -12.26
CA ASP A 44 8.54 10.08 -11.24
C ASP A 44 7.71 10.78 -10.16
N LEU A 45 7.95 10.43 -8.90
CA LEU A 45 7.41 11.12 -7.74
C LEU A 45 8.53 11.86 -7.01
N LYS A 46 8.43 13.19 -6.94
CA LYS A 46 9.36 14.02 -6.18
C LYS A 46 8.71 14.47 -4.88
N ILE A 47 9.24 14.02 -3.76
CA ILE A 47 8.78 14.38 -2.41
C ILE A 47 9.72 15.43 -1.86
N ASN A 48 9.15 16.54 -1.41
CA ASN A 48 9.88 17.61 -0.76
C ASN A 48 9.46 17.68 0.72
N LEU A 49 10.44 17.54 1.59
CA LEU A 49 10.29 17.61 3.03
C LEU A 49 11.07 18.83 3.54
N LYS A 50 10.47 19.62 4.44
CA LYS A 50 11.22 20.59 5.22
C LYS A 50 12.22 19.84 6.11
N PHE A 51 13.31 20.48 6.46
CA PHE A 51 14.35 19.87 7.31
C PHE A 51 13.79 19.28 8.61
N GLU A 52 12.95 20.02 9.31
CA GLU A 52 12.29 19.55 10.55
C GLU A 52 11.42 18.32 10.33
N THR A 53 10.73 18.26 9.19
CA THR A 53 9.89 17.13 8.80
C THR A 53 10.74 15.88 8.52
N GLU A 54 11.85 16.05 7.80
CA GLU A 54 12.78 14.96 7.52
C GLU A 54 13.41 14.43 8.82
N LEU A 55 13.80 15.33 9.73
CA LEU A 55 14.35 14.98 11.04
C LEU A 55 13.31 14.20 11.88
N THR A 56 12.06 14.64 11.85
CA THR A 56 10.96 13.95 12.56
C THR A 56 10.74 12.55 12.01
N LEU A 57 10.71 12.37 10.68
CA LEU A 57 10.59 11.04 10.07
C LEU A 57 11.78 10.13 10.42
N GLU A 58 12.99 10.68 10.45
CA GLU A 58 14.19 9.92 10.86
C GLU A 58 14.13 9.52 12.34
N ASN A 59 13.69 10.39 13.22
CA ASN A 59 13.48 10.07 14.63
C ASN A 59 12.39 9.01 14.81
N ASN A 60 11.29 9.10 14.06
CA ASN A 60 10.25 8.08 14.04
C ASN A 60 10.81 6.73 13.58
N ARG A 61 11.68 6.74 12.56
CA ARG A 61 12.37 5.53 12.09
C ARG A 61 13.26 4.90 13.15
N LYS A 62 14.07 5.70 13.83
CA LYS A 62 14.93 5.24 14.93
C LYS A 62 14.12 4.61 16.06
N ARG A 63 12.99 5.25 16.42
CA ARG A 63 12.07 4.70 17.43
C ARG A 63 11.46 3.39 16.97
N ALA A 64 10.99 3.29 15.72
CA ALA A 64 10.44 2.06 15.18
C ALA A 64 11.47 0.91 15.21
N ILE A 65 12.75 1.19 14.98
CA ILE A 65 13.83 0.20 15.11
C ILE A 65 14.00 -0.23 16.58
N ALA A 66 14.04 0.73 17.50
CA ALA A 66 14.21 0.46 18.92
C ALA A 66 13.03 -0.33 19.52
N GLU A 67 11.81 -0.01 19.11
CA GLU A 67 10.57 -0.64 19.53
C GLU A 67 10.25 -1.94 18.78
N ASN A 68 11.07 -2.30 17.77
CA ASN A 68 10.85 -3.40 16.82
C ASN A 68 9.44 -3.40 16.20
N GLY A 69 8.89 -2.21 15.95
CA GLY A 69 7.57 -2.02 15.40
C GLY A 69 7.17 -0.55 15.21
N LEU A 70 6.07 -0.32 14.49
CA LEU A 70 5.47 0.99 14.38
C LEU A 70 4.38 1.17 15.42
N ASN A 71 4.55 2.14 16.30
CA ASN A 71 3.56 2.55 17.26
C ASN A 71 2.85 3.83 16.79
N THR A 72 1.52 3.82 16.75
CA THR A 72 0.70 4.96 16.30
C THR A 72 0.91 6.22 17.14
N ASN A 73 1.23 6.07 18.40
CA ASN A 73 1.42 7.18 19.33
C ASN A 73 2.84 7.78 19.29
N THR A 74 3.82 7.05 18.76
CA THR A 74 5.23 7.44 18.78
C THR A 74 5.85 7.45 17.39
N SER A 75 6.13 6.29 16.81
CA SER A 75 6.92 6.12 15.61
C SER A 75 6.13 6.20 14.29
N ALA A 76 4.80 6.09 14.34
CA ALA A 76 3.94 6.22 13.15
C ALA A 76 3.26 7.60 13.05
N ARG A 77 3.83 8.64 13.65
CA ARG A 77 3.30 10.02 13.57
C ARG A 77 3.38 10.56 12.16
N GLU A 78 2.30 11.22 11.76
CA GLU A 78 2.21 11.92 10.49
C GLU A 78 2.91 13.27 10.56
N VAL A 79 3.54 13.65 9.45
CA VAL A 79 4.19 14.93 9.26
C VAL A 79 3.77 15.54 7.93
N ASN A 80 3.74 16.87 7.85
CA ASN A 80 3.37 17.58 6.63
C ASN A 80 4.47 17.47 5.57
N PHE A 81 4.08 17.39 4.32
CA PHE A 81 5.00 17.30 3.19
C PHE A 81 4.38 17.89 1.92
N THR A 82 5.18 17.98 0.86
CA THR A 82 4.72 18.35 -0.47
C THR A 82 5.23 17.39 -1.53
N ILE A 83 4.44 17.23 -2.58
CA ILE A 83 4.80 16.52 -3.81
C ILE A 83 4.87 17.54 -4.93
N GLN A 84 5.93 17.47 -5.73
CA GLN A 84 5.97 18.15 -7.01
C GLN A 84 5.48 17.17 -8.09
N ASP A 85 4.27 17.43 -8.61
CA ASP A 85 3.68 16.67 -9.72
C ASP A 85 3.54 17.60 -10.94
N LYS A 86 4.41 17.39 -11.95
CA LYS A 86 4.49 18.25 -13.13
C LYS A 86 4.59 19.72 -12.71
N ASN A 87 3.55 20.53 -12.97
CA ASN A 87 3.49 21.95 -12.66
C ASN A 87 2.66 22.26 -11.40
N LYS A 88 2.28 21.22 -10.64
CA LYS A 88 1.46 21.37 -9.43
C LYS A 88 2.23 20.94 -8.20
N THR A 89 2.04 21.66 -7.11
CA THR A 89 2.50 21.27 -5.80
C THR A 89 1.33 20.73 -5.00
N LEU A 90 1.35 19.46 -4.66
CA LEU A 90 0.36 18.81 -3.81
C LEU A 90 0.87 18.80 -2.37
N LYS A 91 -0.04 18.97 -1.43
CA LYS A 91 0.24 18.98 0.00
C LYS A 91 -0.43 17.78 0.67
N GLY A 92 0.06 17.41 1.83
CA GLY A 92 -0.54 16.32 2.60
C GLY A 92 0.30 15.90 3.78
N LYS A 93 0.00 14.70 4.27
CA LYS A 93 0.69 14.07 5.38
C LYS A 93 1.38 12.80 4.95
N ILE A 94 2.58 12.59 5.48
CA ILE A 94 3.39 11.41 5.24
C ILE A 94 3.80 10.80 6.58
N ARG A 95 3.83 9.49 6.64
CA ARG A 95 4.35 8.72 7.78
C ARG A 95 5.00 7.42 7.35
N LEU A 96 5.75 6.81 8.24
CA LEU A 96 6.27 5.45 7.98
C LEU A 96 5.13 4.44 7.81
N LYS A 97 5.36 3.44 6.94
CA LYS A 97 4.45 2.33 6.69
C LYS A 97 5.11 1.00 7.04
N GLY A 98 4.29 0.07 7.51
CA GLY A 98 4.62 -1.35 7.67
C GLY A 98 5.04 -1.73 9.09
N GLY A 99 4.55 -2.88 9.55
CA GLY A 99 4.82 -3.39 10.89
C GLY A 99 6.15 -4.15 11.03
N ARG A 100 6.85 -4.44 9.91
CA ARG A 100 8.11 -5.19 9.94
C ARG A 100 9.30 -4.26 9.72
N ASN A 101 10.39 -4.53 10.41
CA ASN A 101 11.66 -3.78 10.33
C ASN A 101 12.14 -3.58 8.88
N ALA A 102 11.98 -4.56 8.01
CA ALA A 102 12.38 -4.47 6.62
C ALA A 102 11.79 -3.26 5.85
N HIS A 103 10.66 -2.69 6.30
CA HIS A 103 10.07 -1.50 5.68
C HIS A 103 10.89 -0.22 5.92
N TRP A 104 11.59 -0.10 7.03
CA TRP A 104 12.23 1.14 7.46
C TRP A 104 13.66 0.96 8.05
N ASN A 105 14.25 -0.23 7.93
CA ASN A 105 15.64 -0.48 8.36
C ASN A 105 16.68 0.33 7.55
N GLU A 106 16.39 0.68 6.29
CA GLU A 106 17.29 1.49 5.47
C GLU A 106 16.86 2.97 5.50
N LYS A 107 17.76 3.83 6.01
CA LYS A 107 17.51 5.27 6.20
C LYS A 107 16.96 5.96 4.93
N LYS A 108 17.58 5.70 3.78
CA LYS A 108 17.24 6.36 2.51
C LYS A 108 16.25 5.59 1.64
N TYR A 109 15.68 4.49 2.15
CA TYR A 109 14.77 3.63 1.39
C TYR A 109 13.71 3.02 2.31
N SER A 110 12.97 3.88 2.98
CA SER A 110 11.85 3.49 3.85
C SER A 110 10.53 3.44 3.08
N SER A 111 9.57 2.67 3.58
CA SER A 111 8.21 2.65 3.07
C SER A 111 7.37 3.72 3.78
N TYR A 112 6.49 4.38 3.03
CA TYR A 112 5.69 5.49 3.54
C TYR A 112 4.21 5.31 3.19
N LYS A 113 3.34 5.78 4.07
CA LYS A 113 1.94 6.04 3.80
C LYS A 113 1.75 7.53 3.58
N ILE A 114 0.96 7.88 2.60
CA ILE A 114 0.75 9.23 2.11
C ILE A 114 -0.75 9.49 2.03
N ASP A 115 -1.20 10.54 2.68
CA ASP A 115 -2.56 11.04 2.65
C ASP A 115 -2.49 12.50 2.16
N LEU A 116 -2.99 12.79 0.96
CA LEU A 116 -3.04 14.14 0.40
C LEU A 116 -4.17 14.95 1.05
N ASP A 117 -4.04 16.26 1.04
CA ASP A 117 -5.10 17.14 1.48
C ASP A 117 -6.35 16.97 0.60
N ALA A 118 -7.50 17.42 1.11
CA ALA A 118 -8.78 17.31 0.42
C ALA A 118 -8.71 17.88 -1.01
N ASN A 119 -9.35 17.18 -1.95
CA ASN A 119 -9.41 17.53 -3.37
C ASN A 119 -8.04 17.59 -4.08
N GLN A 120 -7.03 16.94 -3.52
CA GLN A 120 -5.72 16.78 -4.17
C GLN A 120 -5.49 15.31 -4.51
N TYR A 121 -4.97 15.07 -5.70
CA TYR A 121 -4.81 13.72 -6.23
C TYR A 121 -3.47 13.58 -6.95
N PHE A 122 -2.77 12.50 -6.67
CA PHE A 122 -1.64 12.02 -7.43
C PHE A 122 -2.04 10.75 -8.18
N MET A 123 -1.99 10.79 -9.50
CA MET A 123 -2.44 9.68 -10.37
C MET A 123 -3.88 9.20 -10.06
N GLY A 124 -4.78 10.12 -9.69
CA GLY A 124 -6.16 9.82 -9.33
C GLY A 124 -6.36 9.29 -7.91
N MET A 125 -5.33 9.25 -7.08
CA MET A 125 -5.37 8.77 -5.71
C MET A 125 -5.17 9.90 -4.71
N ASN A 126 -6.04 10.02 -3.73
CA ASN A 126 -5.86 10.90 -2.58
C ASN A 126 -5.04 10.24 -1.48
N LYS A 127 -5.23 8.92 -1.28
CA LYS A 127 -4.49 8.11 -0.31
C LYS A 127 -3.74 7.00 -1.01
N PHE A 128 -2.47 6.87 -0.71
CA PHE A 128 -1.64 5.79 -1.26
C PHE A 128 -0.43 5.50 -0.36
N SER A 129 0.28 4.47 -0.70
CA SER A 129 1.52 4.13 -0.04
C SER A 129 2.61 3.83 -1.05
N ILE A 130 3.84 4.07 -0.66
CA ILE A 130 5.03 3.68 -1.41
C ILE A 130 5.86 2.71 -0.58
N SER A 131 6.20 1.59 -1.17
CA SER A 131 6.93 0.52 -0.50
C SER A 131 8.06 -0.01 -1.37
N LYS A 132 9.10 -0.55 -0.73
CA LYS A 132 10.13 -1.28 -1.46
C LYS A 132 9.47 -2.46 -2.19
N PRO A 133 9.74 -2.71 -3.49
CA PRO A 133 9.11 -3.82 -4.23
C PRO A 133 9.27 -5.18 -3.53
N ARG A 134 10.42 -5.44 -2.90
CA ARG A 134 10.68 -6.68 -2.16
C ARG A 134 9.70 -6.95 -1.00
N MET A 135 9.00 -5.92 -0.47
CA MET A 135 8.04 -6.08 0.62
C MET A 135 6.79 -6.86 0.19
N ARG A 136 6.56 -6.94 -1.10
CA ARG A 136 5.43 -7.64 -1.72
C ARG A 136 5.91 -8.66 -2.77
N ASN A 137 7.06 -9.28 -2.55
CA ASN A 137 7.66 -10.24 -3.47
C ASN A 137 7.75 -9.71 -4.90
N TYR A 138 8.18 -8.44 -5.03
CA TYR A 138 8.39 -7.74 -6.29
C TYR A 138 7.12 -7.59 -7.12
N ILE A 139 6.86 -8.47 -8.07
CA ILE A 139 5.74 -8.38 -9.01
C ILE A 139 4.48 -9.12 -8.53
N HIS A 140 4.53 -9.91 -7.45
CA HIS A 140 3.41 -10.76 -7.06
C HIS A 140 2.15 -9.94 -6.74
N GLU A 141 2.28 -8.85 -5.97
CA GLU A 141 1.15 -7.98 -5.65
C GLU A 141 0.57 -7.29 -6.89
N TRP A 142 1.44 -6.85 -7.81
CA TRP A 142 1.00 -6.30 -9.08
C TRP A 142 0.21 -7.32 -9.89
N LEU A 143 0.72 -8.55 -10.02
CA LEU A 143 0.05 -9.63 -10.74
C LEU A 143 -1.31 -9.95 -10.10
N TYR A 144 -1.37 -10.01 -8.77
CA TYR A 144 -2.60 -10.23 -8.03
C TYR A 144 -3.67 -9.17 -8.37
N HIS A 145 -3.28 -7.89 -8.42
CA HIS A 145 -4.20 -6.82 -8.79
C HIS A 145 -4.62 -6.86 -10.26
N GLU A 146 -3.73 -7.21 -11.19
CA GLU A 146 -4.10 -7.38 -12.59
C GLU A 146 -5.08 -8.56 -12.78
N MET A 147 -4.84 -9.69 -12.16
CA MET A 147 -5.78 -10.82 -12.19
C MET A 147 -7.15 -10.45 -11.61
N GLY A 148 -7.18 -9.72 -10.51
CA GLY A 148 -8.43 -9.28 -9.91
C GLY A 148 -9.22 -8.32 -10.80
N LYS A 149 -8.54 -7.46 -11.59
CA LYS A 149 -9.21 -6.60 -12.60
C LYS A 149 -9.89 -7.44 -13.68
N GLU A 150 -9.22 -8.46 -14.20
CA GLU A 150 -9.79 -9.38 -15.19
C GLU A 150 -11.03 -10.12 -14.64
N LEU A 151 -11.04 -10.40 -13.35
CA LEU A 151 -12.17 -11.02 -12.65
C LEU A 151 -13.29 -10.02 -12.26
N GLY A 152 -13.16 -8.74 -12.63
CA GLY A 152 -14.15 -7.70 -12.30
C GLY A 152 -14.24 -7.36 -10.81
N LEU A 153 -13.20 -7.66 -10.03
CA LEU A 153 -13.11 -7.31 -8.62
C LEU A 153 -12.73 -5.83 -8.43
N ILE A 154 -13.06 -5.26 -7.29
CA ILE A 154 -12.54 -3.96 -6.88
C ILE A 154 -11.07 -4.11 -6.53
N ASN A 155 -10.19 -3.48 -7.31
CA ASN A 155 -8.75 -3.58 -7.14
C ASN A 155 -8.11 -2.24 -6.91
N LEU A 156 -7.07 -2.24 -6.08
CA LEU A 156 -6.23 -1.07 -5.87
C LEU A 156 -5.40 -0.77 -7.13
N ASN A 157 -5.15 0.50 -7.40
CA ASN A 157 -4.11 0.87 -8.32
C ASN A 157 -2.76 0.47 -7.73
N TYR A 158 -2.05 -0.38 -8.45
CA TYR A 158 -0.71 -0.82 -8.07
C TYR A 158 0.25 -0.60 -9.23
N LYS A 159 1.29 0.17 -9.01
CA LYS A 159 2.27 0.55 -10.06
C LYS A 159 3.67 0.62 -9.48
N PHE A 160 4.66 0.54 -10.36
CA PHE A 160 6.03 0.84 -9.99
C PHE A 160 6.36 2.28 -10.42
N ILE A 161 6.95 3.05 -9.51
CA ILE A 161 7.32 4.45 -9.73
C ILE A 161 8.74 4.72 -9.24
N ASN A 162 9.39 5.73 -9.81
CA ASN A 162 10.63 6.24 -9.27
C ASN A 162 10.34 7.33 -8.24
N VAL A 163 10.94 7.25 -7.08
CA VAL A 163 10.78 8.25 -6.02
C VAL A 163 12.11 8.88 -5.71
N SER A 164 12.13 10.20 -5.59
CA SER A 164 13.23 10.98 -5.00
C SER A 164 12.68 11.83 -3.84
N ILE A 165 13.42 11.87 -2.75
CA ILE A 165 13.09 12.67 -1.56
C ILE A 165 14.18 13.72 -1.41
N ASN A 166 13.80 15.00 -1.37
CA ASN A 166 14.72 16.15 -1.28
C ASN A 166 15.88 16.07 -2.29
N GLY A 167 15.56 15.74 -3.56
CA GLY A 167 16.57 15.64 -4.62
C GLY A 167 17.51 14.43 -4.52
N SER A 168 17.26 13.50 -3.60
CA SER A 168 18.07 12.29 -3.48
C SER A 168 18.02 11.41 -4.75
N LYS A 169 18.97 10.48 -4.88
CA LYS A 169 18.98 9.49 -5.98
C LYS A 169 17.61 8.79 -6.07
N LYS A 170 17.03 8.78 -7.27
CA LYS A 170 15.78 8.08 -7.56
C LYS A 170 15.88 6.60 -7.23
N ARG A 171 14.85 6.07 -6.57
CA ARG A 171 14.71 4.66 -6.24
C ARG A 171 13.37 4.14 -6.73
N LEU A 172 13.34 2.89 -7.13
CA LEU A 172 12.12 2.21 -7.55
C LEU A 172 11.28 1.87 -6.31
N TYR A 173 10.03 2.28 -6.34
CA TYR A 173 9.02 1.94 -5.34
C TYR A 173 7.82 1.29 -5.99
N ALA A 174 7.15 0.43 -5.25
CA ALA A 174 5.79 0.01 -5.52
C ALA A 174 4.84 1.05 -4.90
N LEU A 175 4.00 1.65 -5.72
CA LEU A 175 2.90 2.53 -5.34
C LEU A 175 1.65 1.68 -5.23
N GLU A 176 0.97 1.74 -4.10
CA GLU A 176 -0.25 1.02 -3.80
C GLU A 176 -1.32 2.01 -3.34
N GLU A 177 -2.46 2.04 -3.99
CA GLU A 177 -3.61 2.87 -3.62
C GLU A 177 -4.09 2.53 -2.20
N GLY A 178 -4.55 3.54 -1.46
CA GLY A 178 -5.23 3.34 -0.18
C GLY A 178 -6.73 3.13 -0.36
N PHE A 179 -7.37 2.47 0.60
CA PHE A 179 -8.82 2.40 0.64
C PHE A 179 -9.40 3.80 0.82
N SER A 180 -10.27 4.19 -0.09
CA SER A 180 -10.89 5.52 -0.10
C SER A 180 -12.19 5.50 -0.90
N LYS A 181 -12.93 6.59 -0.83
CA LYS A 181 -14.14 6.79 -1.63
C LYS A 181 -13.83 6.74 -3.13
N GLU A 182 -12.72 7.33 -3.54
CA GLU A 182 -12.27 7.39 -4.93
C GLU A 182 -12.04 6.00 -5.53
N LEU A 183 -11.55 5.04 -4.74
CA LEU A 183 -11.43 3.64 -5.15
C LEU A 183 -12.79 3.06 -5.53
N ILE A 184 -13.82 3.29 -4.71
CA ILE A 184 -15.16 2.77 -4.92
C ILE A 184 -15.80 3.43 -6.14
N GLU A 185 -15.72 4.76 -6.25
CA GLU A 185 -16.26 5.52 -7.38
C GLU A 185 -15.60 5.14 -8.71
N ARG A 186 -14.28 5.02 -8.73
CA ARG A 186 -13.54 4.55 -9.91
C ARG A 186 -13.94 3.15 -10.34
N SER A 187 -14.25 2.30 -9.38
CA SER A 187 -14.74 0.94 -9.63
C SER A 187 -16.22 0.91 -10.05
N LYS A 188 -16.86 2.07 -10.26
CA LYS A 188 -18.27 2.21 -10.63
C LYS A 188 -19.22 1.46 -9.67
N ARG A 189 -18.88 1.48 -8.39
CA ARG A 189 -19.71 0.90 -7.32
C ARG A 189 -20.31 1.99 -6.47
N ARG A 190 -21.45 1.69 -5.85
CA ARG A 190 -22.06 2.60 -4.85
C ARG A 190 -21.14 2.72 -3.64
N ASN A 191 -21.09 3.90 -3.05
CA ASN A 191 -20.39 4.07 -1.79
C ASN A 191 -20.95 3.12 -0.74
N GLY A 192 -20.07 2.42 -0.05
CA GLY A 192 -20.43 1.42 0.95
C GLY A 192 -19.24 1.07 1.86
N PRO A 193 -19.52 0.38 2.98
CA PRO A 193 -18.47 0.00 3.91
C PRO A 193 -17.54 -1.04 3.29
N ILE A 194 -16.26 -0.85 3.55
CA ILE A 194 -15.21 -1.83 3.26
C ILE A 194 -14.91 -2.56 4.55
N PHE A 195 -15.03 -3.87 4.56
CA PHE A 195 -14.64 -4.70 5.71
C PHE A 195 -13.25 -5.26 5.48
N SER A 196 -12.42 -5.23 6.51
CA SER A 196 -11.13 -5.87 6.54
C SER A 196 -11.12 -7.01 7.54
N LEU A 197 -10.51 -8.12 7.17
CA LEU A 197 -10.20 -9.20 8.10
C LEU A 197 -8.86 -8.92 8.75
N ARG A 198 -8.84 -8.93 10.08
CA ARG A 198 -7.60 -8.80 10.86
C ARG A 198 -7.38 -10.09 11.65
N GLU A 199 -6.17 -10.57 11.63
CA GLU A 199 -5.77 -11.65 12.52
C GLU A 199 -5.38 -11.06 13.87
N GLU A 200 -6.06 -11.46 14.92
CA GLU A 200 -5.71 -11.13 16.30
C GLU A 200 -5.20 -12.38 17.00
N LEU A 201 -4.04 -12.24 17.65
CA LEU A 201 -3.51 -13.27 18.54
C LEU A 201 -4.13 -13.08 19.92
N SER A 202 -4.83 -14.07 20.39
CA SER A 202 -5.33 -14.12 21.76
C SER A 202 -4.70 -15.29 22.52
N THR A 203 -4.89 -15.33 23.84
CA THR A 203 -4.49 -16.47 24.67
C THR A 203 -5.18 -17.78 24.31
N LYS A 204 -6.26 -17.70 23.52
CA LYS A 204 -7.04 -18.86 23.03
C LYS A 204 -6.72 -19.26 21.58
N GLY A 205 -5.74 -18.61 20.95
CA GLY A 205 -5.36 -18.88 19.56
C GLY A 205 -5.46 -17.64 18.65
N LYS A 206 -5.34 -17.86 17.35
CA LYS A 206 -5.40 -16.85 16.30
C LYS A 206 -6.84 -16.73 15.81
N HIS A 207 -7.41 -15.56 15.88
CA HIS A 207 -8.78 -15.29 15.40
C HIS A 207 -8.78 -14.28 14.28
N SER A 208 -9.67 -14.49 13.32
CA SER A 208 -9.95 -13.50 12.28
C SER A 208 -11.13 -12.62 12.69
N ILE A 209 -10.90 -11.33 12.78
CA ILE A 209 -11.94 -10.35 13.14
C ILE A 209 -12.22 -9.46 11.93
N ALA A 210 -13.49 -9.45 11.49
CA ALA A 210 -13.97 -8.49 10.52
C ALA A 210 -14.25 -7.15 11.20
N ASP A 211 -13.64 -6.07 10.67
CA ASP A 211 -13.90 -4.71 11.12
C ASP A 211 -14.10 -3.79 9.93
N VAL A 212 -14.94 -2.77 10.10
CA VAL A 212 -15.18 -1.79 9.04
C VAL A 212 -14.01 -0.82 8.93
N TYR A 213 -13.50 -0.65 7.70
CA TYR A 213 -12.50 0.35 7.42
C TYR A 213 -13.08 1.75 7.65
N ASN A 214 -12.28 2.64 8.28
CA ASN A 214 -12.71 3.99 8.63
C ASN A 214 -13.96 4.04 9.53
N LYS A 215 -13.98 3.22 10.57
CA LYS A 215 -15.07 3.10 11.55
C LYS A 215 -15.54 4.45 12.10
N LYS A 216 -14.61 5.41 12.26
CA LYS A 216 -14.94 6.76 12.76
C LYS A 216 -15.88 7.50 11.80
N TYR A 217 -15.67 7.38 10.50
CA TYR A 217 -16.56 7.95 9.48
C TYR A 217 -17.94 7.28 9.54
N TRP A 218 -17.98 5.95 9.51
CA TRP A 218 -19.23 5.22 9.51
C TRP A 218 -20.09 5.45 10.74
N LYS A 219 -19.50 5.73 11.90
CA LYS A 219 -20.24 6.07 13.12
C LYS A 219 -21.04 7.37 13.02
N THR A 220 -20.74 8.24 12.09
CA THR A 220 -21.49 9.48 11.83
C THR A 220 -22.59 9.29 10.79
N GLU A 221 -22.63 8.15 10.11
CA GLU A 221 -23.63 7.84 9.09
C GLU A 221 -24.91 7.27 9.71
N GLU A 222 -26.04 7.62 9.13
CA GLU A 222 -27.36 7.22 9.59
C GLU A 222 -27.54 5.69 9.64
N ASN A 223 -26.88 4.99 8.73
CA ASN A 223 -26.96 3.53 8.57
C ASN A 223 -25.88 2.76 9.36
N TYR A 224 -25.23 3.38 10.36
CA TYR A 224 -24.15 2.71 11.10
C TYR A 224 -24.57 1.38 11.74
N LYS A 225 -25.81 1.27 12.24
CA LYS A 225 -26.34 0.02 12.82
C LYS A 225 -26.26 -1.15 11.82
N LEU A 226 -26.61 -0.92 10.56
CA LEU A 226 -26.53 -1.95 9.50
C LEU A 226 -25.07 -2.36 9.23
N VAL A 227 -24.15 -1.40 9.26
CA VAL A 227 -22.72 -1.67 9.11
C VAL A 227 -22.17 -2.53 10.26
N GLU A 228 -22.59 -2.23 11.48
CA GLU A 228 -22.20 -2.98 12.67
C GLU A 228 -22.80 -4.40 12.67
N GLU A 229 -24.08 -4.54 12.29
CA GLU A 229 -24.73 -5.85 12.14
C GLU A 229 -24.02 -6.70 11.07
N ALA A 230 -23.64 -6.11 9.93
CA ALA A 230 -22.90 -6.83 8.90
C ALA A 230 -21.52 -7.31 9.39
N ALA A 231 -20.77 -6.46 10.13
CA ALA A 231 -19.51 -6.86 10.75
C ALA A 231 -19.70 -8.02 11.74
N ASN A 232 -20.75 -7.95 12.56
CA ASN A 232 -21.06 -9.00 13.53
C ASN A 232 -21.46 -10.33 12.87
N LYS A 233 -22.22 -10.28 11.75
CA LYS A 233 -22.55 -11.50 10.97
C LYS A 233 -21.30 -12.13 10.36
N LEU A 234 -20.39 -11.32 9.80
CA LEU A 234 -19.11 -11.80 9.28
C LEU A 234 -18.26 -12.45 10.39
N ASN A 235 -18.18 -11.81 11.56
CA ASN A 235 -17.44 -12.35 12.69
C ASN A 235 -18.01 -13.69 13.17
N LYS A 236 -19.34 -13.82 13.26
CA LYS A 236 -19.99 -15.09 13.59
C LYS A 236 -19.67 -16.18 12.58
N PHE A 237 -19.70 -15.85 11.29
CA PHE A 237 -19.38 -16.78 10.20
C PHE A 237 -17.94 -17.31 10.33
N PHE A 238 -16.96 -16.44 10.53
CA PHE A 238 -15.56 -16.84 10.68
C PHE A 238 -15.32 -17.67 11.94
N LEU A 239 -15.91 -17.28 13.07
CA LEU A 239 -15.80 -18.05 14.32
C LEU A 239 -16.44 -19.44 14.22
N GLN A 240 -17.50 -19.60 13.44
CA GLN A 240 -18.11 -20.90 13.19
C GLN A 240 -17.24 -21.78 12.31
N LYS A 241 -16.61 -21.22 11.29
CA LYS A 241 -15.68 -21.94 10.42
C LYS A 241 -14.45 -22.42 11.17
N GLU A 242 -13.86 -21.55 12.00
CA GLU A 242 -12.70 -21.89 12.85
C GLU A 242 -12.99 -23.00 13.88
N LYS A 243 -14.26 -23.26 14.21
CA LYS A 243 -14.66 -24.35 15.12
C LYS A 243 -14.93 -25.66 14.38
N ALA A 244 -15.08 -25.61 13.06
CA ALA A 244 -15.38 -26.77 12.22
C ALA A 244 -14.13 -27.37 11.57
N GLU A 245 -13.00 -26.66 11.61
CA GLU A 245 -11.65 -27.14 11.24
C GLU A 245 -10.91 -27.63 12.49
#